data_877da41df58c778769b5aa6a76225607
#
_entry.id   877da41df58c778769b5aa6a76225607
#
_cell.length_a   1.000
_cell.length_b   1.000
_cell.length_c   1.000
_cell.angle_alpha   90.00
_cell.angle_beta   90.00
_cell.angle_gamma   90.00
#
_symmetry.space_group_name_H-M   'P 1'
#
loop_
_entity.id
_entity.type
_entity.pdbx_description
1 polymer ?
#
loop_
_entity_poly.entity_id
_entity_poly.type
_entity_poly.pdbx_seq_one_letter_code
_entity_poly.pdbx_strand_id
1 'polypeptide(L)'
;MAFDIPRGTLCSYAEASSLLPSKAGHLLTVSSLTAALRASGKDFSVKPVYLGLTKGAENGDEIFVRDVLLKLDGETVIQARSACRPDSRLWTELLDCGTQPLGERLFDGTLPLKRSDFEFLRFEDADHPSFRRPVTARRSYFDWNGETLELTEYFLLKLIDLYR
;
A
#
# COMPACT_ATOMS: atom_id res chain seq x y z
N MET A 1 8.58 -14.64 0.11
CA MET A 1 9.45 -13.79 -0.74
C MET A 1 8.86 -12.40 -0.86
N ALA A 2 9.68 -11.38 -0.66
CA ALA A 2 9.24 -9.98 -0.81
C ALA A 2 8.73 -9.70 -2.23
N PHE A 3 7.85 -8.70 -2.36
CA PHE A 3 7.39 -8.25 -3.68
C PHE A 3 8.55 -7.76 -4.54
N ASP A 4 8.49 -8.06 -5.82
CA ASP A 4 9.29 -7.37 -6.82
C ASP A 4 8.57 -6.06 -7.16
N ILE A 5 9.07 -4.96 -6.58
CA ILE A 5 8.41 -3.66 -6.69
C ILE A 5 8.84 -2.96 -7.98
N PRO A 6 7.90 -2.62 -8.86
CA PRO A 6 8.24 -1.84 -10.04
C PRO A 6 8.65 -0.42 -9.66
N ARG A 7 9.55 0.15 -10.45
CA ARG A 7 9.96 1.53 -10.25
C ARG A 7 8.88 2.47 -10.77
N GLY A 8 8.30 3.24 -9.88
CA GLY A 8 7.32 4.26 -10.22
C GLY A 8 7.96 5.64 -10.37
N THR A 9 7.22 6.54 -11.00
CA THR A 9 7.58 7.94 -11.13
C THR A 9 6.58 8.79 -10.37
N LEU A 10 7.06 9.74 -9.56
CA LEU A 10 6.18 10.66 -8.85
C LEU A 10 5.32 11.43 -9.86
N CYS A 11 4.03 11.55 -9.56
CA CYS A 11 3.10 12.28 -10.40
C CYS A 11 2.10 13.06 -9.54
N SER A 12 1.33 13.93 -10.18
CA SER A 12 0.28 14.69 -9.50
C SER A 12 -0.93 13.83 -9.17
N TYR A 13 -1.76 14.31 -8.24
CA TYR A 13 -3.06 13.70 -7.98
C TYR A 13 -3.91 13.62 -9.26
N ALA A 14 -3.90 14.68 -10.08
CA ALA A 14 -4.68 14.70 -11.31
C ALA A 14 -4.25 13.58 -12.28
N GLU A 15 -2.96 13.36 -12.43
CA GLU A 15 -2.45 12.24 -13.26
C GLU A 15 -2.87 10.88 -12.68
N ALA A 16 -2.65 10.65 -11.39
CA ALA A 16 -3.03 9.40 -10.74
C ALA A 16 -4.52 9.14 -10.86
N SER A 17 -5.34 10.14 -10.59
CA SER A 17 -6.81 10.05 -10.68
C SER A 17 -7.28 9.73 -12.10
N SER A 18 -6.61 10.27 -13.12
CA SER A 18 -6.96 10.00 -14.52
C SER A 18 -6.74 8.55 -14.93
N LEU A 19 -5.90 7.81 -14.21
CA LEU A 19 -5.61 6.41 -14.48
C LEU A 19 -6.66 5.46 -13.89
N LEU A 20 -7.57 5.96 -13.06
CA LEU A 20 -8.60 5.17 -12.39
C LEU A 20 -9.99 5.50 -12.93
N PRO A 21 -10.92 4.53 -12.90
CA PRO A 21 -12.33 4.82 -13.15
C PRO A 21 -12.85 5.85 -12.15
N SER A 22 -13.84 6.66 -12.56
CA SER A 22 -14.40 7.70 -11.69
C SER A 22 -14.93 7.16 -10.36
N LYS A 23 -15.44 5.94 -10.35
CA LYS A 23 -15.95 5.28 -9.13
C LYS A 23 -14.84 4.89 -8.15
N ALA A 24 -13.58 4.82 -8.60
CA ALA A 24 -12.44 4.44 -7.78
C ALA A 24 -11.56 5.64 -7.36
N GLY A 25 -11.80 6.82 -7.92
CA GLY A 25 -10.95 8.00 -7.67
C GLY A 25 -10.82 8.37 -6.20
N HIS A 26 -11.89 8.20 -5.41
CA HIS A 26 -11.87 8.50 -3.98
C HIS A 26 -10.86 7.63 -3.19
N LEU A 27 -10.51 6.45 -3.70
CA LEU A 27 -9.56 5.55 -3.03
C LEU A 27 -8.16 6.15 -2.93
N LEU A 28 -7.82 7.11 -3.79
CA LEU A 28 -6.52 7.79 -3.73
C LEU A 28 -6.37 8.71 -2.52
N THR A 29 -7.45 9.18 -1.94
CA THR A 29 -7.41 10.20 -0.88
C THR A 29 -8.06 9.80 0.43
N VAL A 30 -8.77 8.67 0.49
CA VAL A 30 -9.36 8.20 1.75
C VAL A 30 -8.26 7.92 2.78
N SER A 31 -8.54 8.21 4.05
CA SER A 31 -7.58 7.95 5.12
C SER A 31 -7.25 6.47 5.22
N SER A 32 -8.26 5.62 5.35
CA SER A 32 -8.09 4.17 5.46
C SER A 32 -8.60 3.48 4.20
N LEU A 33 -7.68 2.90 3.43
CA LEU A 33 -8.03 2.12 2.26
C LEU A 33 -8.78 0.84 2.64
N THR A 34 -8.40 0.22 3.74
CA THR A 34 -9.10 -0.95 4.31
C THR A 34 -10.57 -0.63 4.57
N ALA A 35 -10.85 0.49 5.24
CA ALA A 35 -12.22 0.89 5.53
C ALA A 35 -13.01 1.15 4.24
N ALA A 36 -12.40 1.79 3.26
CA ALA A 36 -13.05 2.07 1.98
C ALA A 36 -13.35 0.80 1.20
N LEU A 37 -12.42 -0.16 1.20
CA LEU A 37 -12.63 -1.45 0.53
C LEU A 37 -13.69 -2.29 1.23
N ARG A 38 -13.74 -2.29 2.56
CA ARG A 38 -14.81 -2.95 3.32
C ARG A 38 -16.17 -2.36 3.01
N ALA A 39 -16.25 -1.04 2.84
CA ALA A 39 -17.50 -0.34 2.53
C ALA A 39 -18.01 -0.61 1.10
N SER A 40 -17.23 -1.26 0.24
CA SER A 40 -17.63 -1.59 -1.13
C SER A 40 -18.76 -2.61 -1.22
N GLY A 41 -19.09 -3.29 -0.12
CA GLY A 41 -20.07 -4.39 -0.11
C GLY A 41 -19.52 -5.73 -0.59
N LYS A 42 -18.27 -5.77 -1.02
CA LYS A 42 -17.58 -7.00 -1.43
C LYS A 42 -16.83 -7.62 -0.25
N ASP A 43 -16.58 -8.92 -0.32
CA ASP A 43 -15.85 -9.64 0.73
C ASP A 43 -14.39 -9.22 0.74
N PHE A 44 -13.97 -8.56 1.82
CA PHE A 44 -12.60 -8.05 1.98
C PHE A 44 -11.74 -9.04 2.75
N SER A 45 -10.52 -9.27 2.27
CA SER A 45 -9.53 -10.07 3.00
C SER A 45 -8.11 -9.55 2.79
N VAL A 46 -7.23 -9.92 3.71
CA VAL A 46 -5.80 -9.59 3.67
C VAL A 46 -5.02 -10.90 3.59
N LYS A 47 -4.13 -10.99 2.63
CA LYS A 47 -3.20 -12.12 2.51
C LYS A 47 -1.78 -11.64 2.75
N PRO A 48 -1.17 -11.95 3.92
CA PRO A 48 0.26 -11.70 4.14
C PRO A 48 1.11 -12.50 3.16
N VAL A 49 2.13 -11.87 2.59
CA VAL A 49 3.04 -12.51 1.63
C VAL A 49 4.44 -12.58 2.18
N TYR A 50 4.90 -11.53 2.85
CA TYR A 50 6.26 -11.48 3.37
C TYR A 50 6.35 -10.54 4.57
N LEU A 51 7.15 -10.95 5.55
CA LEU A 51 7.54 -10.10 6.69
C LEU A 51 9.02 -10.35 6.94
N GLY A 52 9.84 -9.31 6.82
CA GLY A 52 11.28 -9.44 7.05
C GLY A 52 12.10 -8.42 6.29
N LEU A 53 13.39 -8.70 6.19
CA LEU A 53 14.36 -7.83 5.54
C LEU A 53 14.36 -8.01 4.03
N THR A 54 14.53 -6.91 3.31
CA THR A 54 14.73 -6.90 1.87
C THR A 54 15.48 -5.62 1.48
N LYS A 55 15.86 -5.50 0.22
CA LYS A 55 16.47 -4.27 -0.28
C LYS A 55 15.40 -3.31 -0.78
N GLY A 56 15.54 -2.03 -0.45
CA GLY A 56 14.67 -0.97 -0.95
C GLY A 56 14.80 -0.79 -2.45
N ALA A 57 13.67 -0.49 -3.12
CA ALA A 57 13.62 -0.37 -4.57
C ALA A 57 14.43 0.81 -5.12
N GLU A 58 14.58 1.88 -4.34
CA GLU A 58 15.18 3.13 -4.83
C GLU A 58 16.70 3.20 -4.68
N ASN A 59 17.22 2.77 -3.53
CA ASN A 59 18.64 2.94 -3.21
C ASN A 59 19.38 1.64 -2.87
N GLY A 60 18.67 0.51 -2.81
CA GLY A 60 19.27 -0.77 -2.46
C GLY A 60 19.62 -0.95 -0.99
N ASP A 61 19.27 -0.01 -0.11
CA ASP A 61 19.48 -0.13 1.32
C ASP A 61 18.60 -1.23 1.91
N GLU A 62 19.09 -1.88 2.97
CA GLU A 62 18.31 -2.88 3.67
C GLU A 62 17.17 -2.21 4.44
N ILE A 63 15.96 -2.73 4.26
CA ILE A 63 14.75 -2.28 4.95
C ILE A 63 14.01 -3.48 5.52
N PHE A 64 13.17 -3.22 6.52
CA PHE A 64 12.22 -4.20 7.04
C PHE A 64 10.85 -3.91 6.46
N VAL A 65 10.20 -4.93 5.87
CA VAL A 65 8.93 -4.75 5.19
C VAL A 65 7.88 -5.76 5.64
N ARG A 66 6.62 -5.34 5.55
CA ARG A 66 5.45 -6.19 5.51
C ARG A 66 4.79 -6.02 4.15
N ASP A 67 4.75 -7.10 3.39
CA ASP A 67 4.10 -7.14 2.08
C ASP A 67 2.80 -7.94 2.18
N VAL A 68 1.69 -7.35 1.75
CA VAL A 68 0.38 -7.99 1.76
C VAL A 68 -0.37 -7.76 0.47
N LEU A 69 -1.31 -8.68 0.20
CA LEU A 69 -2.32 -8.52 -0.84
C LEU A 69 -3.64 -8.17 -0.18
N LEU A 70 -4.30 -7.11 -0.64
CA LEU A 70 -5.68 -6.79 -0.27
C LEU A 70 -6.59 -7.34 -1.36
N LYS A 71 -7.62 -8.05 -0.95
CA LYS A 71 -8.52 -8.76 -1.86
C LYS A 71 -9.96 -8.35 -1.67
N LEU A 72 -10.68 -8.30 -2.77
CA LEU A 72 -12.15 -8.17 -2.80
C LEU A 72 -12.72 -9.37 -3.55
N ASP A 73 -13.65 -10.09 -2.93
CA ASP A 73 -14.24 -11.31 -3.48
C ASP A 73 -13.19 -12.31 -4.00
N GLY A 74 -12.08 -12.43 -3.26
CA GLY A 74 -10.97 -13.32 -3.60
C GLY A 74 -10.01 -12.80 -4.67
N GLU A 75 -10.28 -11.64 -5.26
CA GLU A 75 -9.42 -11.03 -6.29
C GLU A 75 -8.45 -10.03 -5.68
N THR A 76 -7.18 -10.12 -6.04
CA THR A 76 -6.17 -9.18 -5.57
C THR A 76 -6.33 -7.83 -6.26
N VAL A 77 -6.63 -6.80 -5.47
CA VAL A 77 -6.88 -5.45 -5.99
C VAL A 77 -5.80 -4.44 -5.60
N ILE A 78 -5.11 -4.69 -4.49
CA ILE A 78 -4.04 -3.83 -3.98
C ILE A 78 -2.87 -4.72 -3.54
N GLN A 79 -1.65 -4.31 -3.88
CA GLN A 79 -0.45 -4.74 -3.17
C GLN A 79 -0.03 -3.62 -2.24
N ALA A 80 0.22 -3.93 -0.98
CA ALA A 80 0.65 -2.93 -0.01
C ALA A 80 1.98 -3.33 0.61
N ARG A 81 2.91 -2.38 0.62
CA ARG A 81 4.18 -2.53 1.33
C ARG A 81 4.28 -1.50 2.43
N SER A 82 4.52 -1.98 3.63
CA SER A 82 4.88 -1.14 4.78
C SER A 82 6.36 -1.34 5.04
N ALA A 83 7.14 -0.26 5.05
CA ALA A 83 8.59 -0.34 5.16
C ALA A 83 9.10 0.59 6.26
N CYS A 84 10.05 0.10 7.05
CA CYS A 84 10.74 0.88 8.06
C CYS A 84 12.22 0.51 8.09
N ARG A 85 13.01 1.27 8.85
CA ARG A 85 14.40 0.92 9.09
C ARG A 85 14.47 -0.40 9.86
N PRO A 86 15.48 -1.26 9.60
CA PRO A 86 15.63 -2.53 10.31
C PRO A 86 15.78 -2.36 11.83
N ASP A 87 16.29 -1.22 12.29
CA ASP A 87 16.49 -0.92 13.70
C ASP A 87 15.27 -0.23 14.36
N SER A 88 14.19 -0.02 13.63
CA SER A 88 12.96 0.55 14.18
C SER A 88 12.19 -0.49 14.99
N ARG A 89 12.35 -0.46 16.31
CA ARG A 89 11.70 -1.43 17.21
C ARG A 89 10.19 -1.27 17.24
N LEU A 90 9.72 -0.03 17.26
CA LEU A 90 8.29 0.25 17.31
C LEU A 90 7.58 -0.33 16.08
N TRP A 91 8.09 -0.05 14.90
CA TRP A 91 7.45 -0.47 13.66
C TRP A 91 7.64 -1.97 13.35
N THR A 92 8.82 -2.52 13.61
CA THR A 92 9.05 -3.95 13.35
C THR A 92 8.14 -4.83 14.18
N GLU A 93 7.86 -4.46 15.43
CA GLU A 93 6.91 -5.18 16.28
C GLU A 93 5.47 -5.01 15.79
N LEU A 94 5.07 -3.78 15.45
CA LEU A 94 3.70 -3.51 15.00
C LEU A 94 3.37 -4.19 13.67
N LEU A 95 4.34 -4.27 12.76
CA LEU A 95 4.14 -4.89 11.45
C LEU A 95 3.89 -6.39 11.53
N ASP A 96 4.25 -7.04 12.64
CA ASP A 96 3.95 -8.46 12.87
C ASP A 96 2.51 -8.63 13.37
N CYS A 97 1.54 -8.28 12.52
CA CYS A 97 0.11 -8.33 12.85
C CYS A 97 -0.66 -9.40 12.08
N GLY A 98 0.06 -10.30 11.39
CA GLY A 98 -0.55 -11.45 10.69
C GLY A 98 -1.58 -11.03 9.65
N THR A 99 -2.78 -11.58 9.74
CA THR A 99 -3.89 -11.27 8.82
C THR A 99 -4.69 -10.03 9.21
N GLN A 100 -4.39 -9.43 10.38
CA GLN A 100 -5.05 -8.18 10.78
C GLN A 100 -4.65 -7.07 9.81
N PRO A 101 -5.61 -6.30 9.26
CA PRO A 101 -5.25 -5.16 8.42
C PRO A 101 -4.45 -4.13 9.21
N LEU A 102 -3.31 -3.72 8.68
CA LEU A 102 -2.47 -2.72 9.32
C LEU A 102 -3.23 -1.40 9.51
N GLY A 103 -4.09 -1.06 8.55
CA GLY A 103 -4.90 0.16 8.63
C GLY A 103 -5.73 0.26 9.90
N GLU A 104 -6.24 -0.85 10.42
CA GLU A 104 -6.98 -0.85 11.68
C GLU A 104 -6.10 -0.39 12.85
N ARG A 105 -4.83 -0.82 12.88
CA ARG A 105 -3.87 -0.41 13.91
C ARG A 105 -3.43 1.04 13.73
N LEU A 106 -3.29 1.50 12.50
CA LEU A 106 -2.87 2.86 12.19
C LEU A 106 -3.95 3.91 12.50
N PHE A 107 -5.22 3.53 12.42
CA PHE A 107 -6.35 4.47 12.51
C PHE A 107 -7.30 4.24 13.69
N ASP A 108 -6.95 3.34 14.63
CA ASP A 108 -7.80 3.09 15.81
C ASP A 108 -7.64 4.13 16.93
N GLY A 109 -6.74 5.10 16.76
CA GLY A 109 -6.52 6.17 17.73
C GLY A 109 -5.68 5.78 18.93
N THR A 110 -5.15 4.56 18.99
CA THR A 110 -4.36 4.08 20.14
C THR A 110 -2.90 4.50 20.07
N LEU A 111 -2.39 4.92 18.90
CA LEU A 111 -1.01 5.28 18.68
C LEU A 111 -0.86 6.78 18.39
N PRO A 112 0.16 7.45 18.90
CA PRO A 112 0.38 8.89 18.69
C PRO A 112 1.04 9.14 17.32
N LEU A 113 0.34 8.82 16.24
CA LEU A 113 0.88 8.89 14.89
C LEU A 113 0.66 10.24 14.25
N LYS A 114 1.65 10.68 13.46
CA LYS A 114 1.51 11.79 12.51
C LYS A 114 1.66 11.24 11.11
N ARG A 115 0.70 11.55 10.24
CA ARG A 115 0.72 11.09 8.85
C ARG A 115 1.04 12.24 7.91
N SER A 116 1.91 11.99 6.94
CA SER A 116 2.21 12.93 5.86
C SER A 116 1.04 13.06 4.87
N ASP A 117 1.09 14.06 4.01
CA ASP A 117 0.27 14.10 2.81
C ASP A 117 0.61 12.92 1.90
N PHE A 118 -0.31 12.58 0.99
CA PHE A 118 -0.06 11.54 0.01
C PHE A 118 0.86 12.02 -1.11
N GLU A 119 1.76 11.13 -1.50
CA GLU A 119 2.45 11.18 -2.78
C GLU A 119 1.81 10.16 -3.72
N PHE A 120 1.84 10.44 -5.03
CA PHE A 120 1.28 9.53 -6.03
C PHE A 120 2.35 9.10 -7.01
N LEU A 121 2.20 7.88 -7.54
CA LEU A 121 3.14 7.28 -8.47
C LEU A 121 2.40 6.78 -9.70
N ARG A 122 3.03 6.92 -10.86
CA ARG A 122 2.62 6.27 -12.11
C ARG A 122 3.66 5.23 -12.51
N PHE A 123 3.26 4.27 -13.31
CA PHE A 123 4.12 3.16 -13.72
C PHE A 123 4.10 3.02 -15.24
N GLU A 124 5.28 2.72 -15.80
CA GLU A 124 5.42 2.45 -17.23
C GLU A 124 4.99 1.02 -17.54
N ASP A 125 4.47 0.79 -18.75
CA ASP A 125 3.78 -0.43 -19.15
C ASP A 125 4.69 -1.66 -19.35
N ALA A 126 5.97 -1.47 -19.51
CA ALA A 126 6.78 -2.41 -20.29
C ALA A 126 7.16 -3.71 -19.58
N ASP A 127 7.16 -3.81 -18.24
CA ASP A 127 7.97 -4.82 -17.57
C ASP A 127 7.24 -5.71 -16.55
N HIS A 128 5.91 -5.77 -16.54
CA HIS A 128 5.20 -6.56 -15.53
C HIS A 128 4.23 -7.60 -16.08
N PRO A 129 4.15 -8.78 -15.42
CA PRO A 129 3.08 -9.74 -15.70
C PRO A 129 1.71 -9.07 -15.55
N SER A 130 0.86 -9.26 -16.51
CA SER A 130 -0.37 -8.50 -16.72
C SER A 130 -1.34 -8.44 -15.55
N PHE A 131 -1.40 -9.47 -14.71
CA PHE A 131 -2.43 -9.57 -13.67
C PHE A 131 -2.06 -8.85 -12.35
N ARG A 132 -0.77 -8.58 -12.12
CA ARG A 132 -0.29 -7.86 -10.93
C ARG A 132 0.32 -6.51 -11.27
N ARG A 133 0.01 -6.02 -12.44
CA ARG A 133 0.54 -4.75 -12.91
C ARG A 133 -0.10 -3.60 -12.11
N PRO A 134 0.71 -2.76 -11.44
CA PRO A 134 0.18 -1.56 -10.83
C PRO A 134 -0.15 -0.53 -11.90
N VAL A 135 -1.27 0.15 -11.71
CA VAL A 135 -1.70 1.24 -12.57
C VAL A 135 -1.22 2.57 -11.99
N THR A 136 -1.43 2.73 -10.70
CA THR A 136 -0.97 3.86 -9.93
C THR A 136 -0.74 3.41 -8.50
N ALA A 137 -0.12 4.24 -7.70
CA ALA A 137 0.07 4.00 -6.28
C ALA A 137 -0.05 5.30 -5.50
N ARG A 138 -0.38 5.16 -4.22
CA ARG A 138 -0.28 6.25 -3.26
C ARG A 138 0.72 5.87 -2.18
N ARG A 139 1.44 6.84 -1.69
CA ARG A 139 2.44 6.64 -0.64
C ARG A 139 2.26 7.70 0.43
N SER A 140 2.35 7.28 1.69
CA SER A 140 2.35 8.20 2.82
C SER A 140 3.32 7.70 3.88
N TYR A 141 3.69 8.59 4.78
CA TYR A 141 4.63 8.31 5.85
C TYR A 141 3.94 8.53 7.19
N PHE A 142 4.20 7.64 8.13
CA PHE A 142 3.70 7.76 9.50
C PHE A 142 4.88 7.97 10.42
N ASP A 143 4.82 8.99 11.25
CA ASP A 143 5.81 9.21 12.32
C ASP A 143 5.25 8.72 13.65
N TRP A 144 6.01 7.87 14.31
CA TRP A 144 5.70 7.35 15.64
C TRP A 144 6.92 7.59 16.54
N ASN A 145 6.83 8.63 17.35
CA ASN A 145 7.91 9.03 18.25
C ASN A 145 9.28 9.16 17.54
N GLY A 146 9.29 9.74 16.34
CA GLY A 146 10.50 9.94 15.55
C GLY A 146 10.91 8.76 14.66
N GLU A 147 10.21 7.61 14.74
CA GLU A 147 10.43 6.48 13.86
C GLU A 147 9.41 6.51 12.72
N THR A 148 9.90 6.36 11.49
CA THR A 148 9.08 6.54 10.27
C THR A 148 8.72 5.21 9.65
N LEU A 149 7.44 5.07 9.29
CA LEU A 149 6.93 4.01 8.42
C LEU A 149 6.57 4.59 7.06
N GLU A 150 7.02 3.96 5.98
CA GLU A 150 6.58 4.27 4.63
C GLU A 150 5.52 3.24 4.22
N LEU A 151 4.33 3.71 3.88
CA LEU A 151 3.23 2.87 3.39
C LEU A 151 2.97 3.20 1.94
N THR A 152 3.18 2.23 1.05
CA THR A 152 2.88 2.35 -0.38
C THR A 152 1.82 1.33 -0.76
N GLU A 153 0.75 1.81 -1.37
CA GLU A 153 -0.39 1.00 -1.78
C GLU A 153 -0.50 1.07 -3.30
N TYR A 154 -0.24 -0.07 -3.96
CA TYR A 154 -0.23 -0.20 -5.42
C TYR A 154 -1.60 -0.65 -5.90
N PHE A 155 -2.25 0.18 -6.71
CA PHE A 155 -3.57 -0.09 -7.27
C PHE A 155 -3.42 -0.92 -8.53
N LEU A 156 -3.93 -2.16 -8.50
CA LEU A 156 -3.74 -3.12 -9.56
C LEU A 156 -4.84 -3.04 -10.62
N LEU A 157 -4.56 -3.61 -11.78
CA LEU A 157 -5.48 -3.61 -12.92
C LEU A 157 -6.85 -4.21 -12.56
N LYS A 158 -6.87 -5.23 -11.70
CA LYS A 158 -8.12 -5.88 -11.27
C LYS A 158 -9.04 -4.93 -10.49
N LEU A 159 -8.47 -4.00 -9.73
CA LEU A 159 -9.25 -2.97 -9.05
C LEU A 159 -10.05 -2.14 -10.06
N ILE A 160 -9.39 -1.77 -11.16
CA ILE A 160 -10.03 -1.00 -12.23
C ILE A 160 -11.23 -1.75 -12.78
N ASP A 161 -11.07 -3.04 -13.06
CA ASP A 161 -12.15 -3.87 -13.60
C ASP A 161 -13.35 -3.94 -12.65
N LEU A 162 -13.11 -4.04 -11.35
CA LEU A 162 -14.17 -4.15 -10.35
C LEU A 162 -14.91 -2.82 -10.09
N TYR A 163 -14.29 -1.69 -10.40
CA TYR A 163 -14.87 -0.35 -10.16
C TYR A 163 -15.35 0.35 -11.44
N ARG A 164 -15.36 -0.34 -12.55
CA ARG A 164 -15.92 0.20 -13.82
C ARG A 164 -17.43 0.34 -13.79
#